data_d0bfe43da8695108a591d5bbfd892de7
#
_entry.id   d0bfe43da8695108a591d5bbfd892de7
#
_cell.length_a   1.000
_cell.length_b   1.000
_cell.length_c   1.000
_cell.angle_alpha   90.00
_cell.angle_beta   90.00
_cell.angle_gamma   90.00
#
_symmetry.space_group_name_H-M   'P 1'
#
loop_
_entity.id
_entity.type
_entity.pdbx_description
1 polymer ?
#
loop_
_entity_poly.entity_id
_entity_poly.type
_entity_poly.pdbx_seq_one_letter_code
_entity_poly.pdbx_strand_id
1 'polypeptide(L)'
;MKEISPLSNIEKNGLFGNYQNKGENKLIIISEVTNIKVYQLVKFKSSSLESTSISIDDQILPISPNSVNGNKVTRILWNAPNTWLIISSDRDISKKITDNCSENDFAITNLSHSKVILQIQGEQALDVIKKGSPLNLNNFKKNDCRTSVYHGITFTIDMVEDTQIIINLMASRSFSESFYHAITDSALEYGYKKI
;
A
#
# COMPACT_ATOMS: atom_id res chain seq x y z
N MET A 1 -1.61 -5.10 22.93
CA MET A 1 -2.71 -5.82 22.27
C MET A 1 -2.14 -6.52 21.05
N LYS A 2 -2.37 -7.82 20.87
CA LYS A 2 -1.83 -8.56 19.70
C LYS A 2 -2.62 -8.11 18.47
N GLU A 3 -1.93 -7.67 17.44
CA GLU A 3 -2.54 -7.22 16.19
C GLU A 3 -3.11 -8.45 15.47
N ILE A 4 -4.43 -8.48 15.27
CA ILE A 4 -5.10 -9.59 14.58
C ILE A 4 -5.24 -9.19 13.11
N SER A 5 -4.67 -10.00 12.21
CA SER A 5 -4.85 -9.83 10.77
C SER A 5 -6.33 -9.85 10.40
N PRO A 6 -6.81 -8.91 9.58
CA PRO A 6 -8.18 -8.92 9.08
C PRO A 6 -8.47 -10.11 8.16
N LEU A 7 -7.45 -10.82 7.68
CA LEU A 7 -7.56 -11.94 6.76
C LEU A 7 -7.33 -13.31 7.44
N SER A 8 -7.00 -13.33 8.73
CA SER A 8 -6.59 -14.54 9.47
C SER A 8 -7.57 -15.73 9.36
N ASN A 9 -8.85 -15.47 9.12
CA ASN A 9 -9.88 -16.52 9.03
C ASN A 9 -10.11 -17.03 7.60
N ILE A 10 -9.63 -16.33 6.58
CA ILE A 10 -9.91 -16.64 5.17
C ILE A 10 -8.67 -16.98 4.37
N GLU A 11 -7.49 -16.55 4.81
CA GLU A 11 -6.23 -16.84 4.13
C GLU A 11 -5.82 -18.31 4.30
N LYS A 12 -5.50 -18.95 3.18
CA LYS A 12 -4.87 -20.28 3.15
C LYS A 12 -3.65 -20.20 2.27
N ASN A 13 -2.50 -20.58 2.82
CA ASN A 13 -1.27 -20.70 2.04
C ASN A 13 -1.39 -21.85 1.03
N GLY A 14 -0.82 -21.68 -0.15
CA GLY A 14 -0.87 -22.70 -1.19
C GLY A 14 -0.72 -22.14 -2.60
N LEU A 15 -0.91 -23.03 -3.57
CA LEU A 15 -0.91 -22.74 -5.00
C LEU A 15 -2.36 -22.76 -5.51
N PHE A 16 -2.73 -21.77 -6.31
CA PHE A 16 -4.11 -21.57 -6.75
C PHE A 16 -4.16 -21.19 -8.24
N GLY A 17 -5.29 -21.50 -8.87
CA GLY A 17 -5.55 -21.16 -10.25
C GLY A 17 -4.70 -21.95 -11.25
N ASN A 18 -4.34 -21.32 -12.36
CA ASN A 18 -3.65 -21.95 -13.49
C ASN A 18 -2.11 -22.05 -13.24
N TYR A 19 -1.71 -22.74 -12.19
CA TYR A 19 -0.29 -22.88 -11.82
C TYR A 19 0.41 -24.11 -12.42
N GLN A 20 -0.35 -25.15 -12.83
CA GLN A 20 0.22 -26.46 -13.19
C GLN A 20 1.16 -26.43 -14.39
N ASN A 21 0.98 -25.50 -15.31
CA ASN A 21 1.78 -25.35 -16.53
C ASN A 21 2.83 -24.24 -16.43
N LYS A 22 3.07 -23.68 -15.24
CA LYS A 22 4.02 -22.59 -15.02
C LYS A 22 5.09 -23.03 -14.03
N GLY A 23 6.34 -22.66 -14.30
CA GLY A 23 7.39 -22.75 -13.28
C GLY A 23 7.05 -21.86 -12.08
N GLU A 24 7.41 -22.28 -10.86
CA GLU A 24 7.11 -21.51 -9.64
C GLU A 24 7.57 -20.06 -9.71
N ASN A 25 8.66 -19.77 -10.41
CA ASN A 25 9.23 -18.43 -10.59
C ASN A 25 8.37 -17.48 -11.45
N LYS A 26 7.37 -18.02 -12.15
CA LYS A 26 6.44 -17.26 -13.00
C LYS A 26 5.07 -17.04 -12.35
N LEU A 27 4.87 -17.58 -11.16
CA LEU A 27 3.62 -17.39 -10.44
C LEU A 27 3.59 -16.01 -9.78
N ILE A 28 2.39 -15.45 -9.71
CA ILE A 28 2.13 -14.27 -8.87
C ILE A 28 2.27 -14.70 -7.41
N ILE A 29 2.92 -13.89 -6.58
CA ILE A 29 2.96 -14.09 -5.14
C ILE A 29 2.02 -13.07 -4.51
N ILE A 30 1.11 -13.54 -3.65
CA ILE A 30 0.19 -12.69 -2.91
C ILE A 30 0.42 -12.93 -1.42
N SER A 31 0.64 -11.84 -0.67
CA SER A 31 0.81 -11.87 0.79
C SER A 31 0.11 -10.70 1.46
N GLU A 32 -0.27 -10.87 2.71
CA GLU A 32 -0.67 -9.73 3.55
C GLU A 32 0.57 -9.09 4.16
N VAL A 33 0.65 -7.77 4.11
CA VAL A 33 1.71 -7.01 4.81
C VAL A 33 1.25 -6.76 6.24
N THR A 34 1.88 -7.43 7.19
CA THR A 34 1.57 -7.34 8.62
C THR A 34 2.68 -6.62 9.39
N ASN A 35 2.47 -6.37 10.68
CA ASN A 35 3.43 -5.69 11.57
C ASN A 35 3.88 -4.31 11.07
N ILE A 36 2.97 -3.57 10.47
CA ILE A 36 3.18 -2.21 9.96
C ILE A 36 2.31 -1.21 10.72
N LYS A 37 2.77 0.03 10.72
CA LYS A 37 2.00 1.19 11.18
C LYS A 37 1.61 2.04 10.00
N VAL A 38 0.37 2.53 10.02
CA VAL A 38 -0.16 3.43 9.00
C VAL A 38 -0.64 4.70 9.67
N TYR A 39 -0.11 5.85 9.25
CA TYR A 39 -0.54 7.16 9.72
C TYR A 39 -1.01 8.02 8.56
N GLN A 40 -2.05 8.79 8.77
CA GLN A 40 -2.41 9.90 7.91
C GLN A 40 -1.87 11.18 8.53
N LEU A 41 -1.16 11.97 7.73
CA LEU A 41 -0.66 13.28 8.07
C LEU A 41 -1.36 14.31 7.20
N VAL A 42 -1.98 15.32 7.81
CA VAL A 42 -2.65 16.41 7.10
C VAL A 42 -2.07 17.74 7.59
N LYS A 43 -1.44 18.51 6.67
CA LYS A 43 -0.96 19.86 6.98
C LYS A 43 -2.11 20.84 6.94
N PHE A 44 -2.22 21.68 7.96
CA PHE A 44 -3.25 22.72 8.01
C PHE A 44 -2.99 23.82 6.97
N LYS A 45 -4.06 24.38 6.43
CA LYS A 45 -3.97 25.49 5.47
C LYS A 45 -3.35 26.76 6.10
N SER A 46 -3.48 26.92 7.40
CA SER A 46 -2.90 28.02 8.18
C SER A 46 -1.41 27.89 8.44
N SER A 47 -0.84 26.70 8.24
CA SER A 47 0.59 26.45 8.46
C SER A 47 1.42 27.09 7.34
N SER A 48 2.41 27.87 7.72
CA SER A 48 3.41 28.46 6.82
C SER A 48 4.60 27.54 6.51
N LEU A 49 4.65 26.33 7.12
CA LEU A 49 5.75 25.41 6.92
C LEU A 49 5.80 24.88 5.48
N GLU A 50 7.01 24.83 4.92
CA GLU A 50 7.25 24.16 3.65
C GLU A 50 7.24 22.63 3.85
N SER A 51 6.43 21.90 3.09
CA SER A 51 6.33 20.44 3.20
C SER A 51 7.67 19.75 2.92
N THR A 52 8.52 20.36 2.10
CA THR A 52 9.87 19.88 1.78
C THR A 52 10.86 19.98 2.94
N SER A 53 10.58 20.79 3.96
CA SER A 53 11.42 20.88 5.16
C SER A 53 11.13 19.78 6.17
N ILE A 54 10.07 19.00 5.97
CA ILE A 54 9.67 17.94 6.90
C ILE A 54 10.25 16.60 6.42
N SER A 55 11.01 15.97 7.31
CA SER A 55 11.57 14.64 7.10
C SER A 55 11.11 13.71 8.22
N ILE A 56 10.63 12.51 7.85
CA ILE A 56 10.20 11.46 8.77
C ILE A 56 10.97 10.21 8.39
N ASP A 57 11.76 9.67 9.32
CA ASP A 57 12.59 8.49 9.06
C ASP A 57 13.49 8.65 7.82
N ASP A 58 14.14 9.82 7.72
CA ASP A 58 15.00 10.25 6.61
C ASP A 58 14.29 10.38 5.24
N GLN A 59 12.95 10.34 5.23
CA GLN A 59 12.15 10.54 4.04
C GLN A 59 11.44 11.89 4.07
N ILE A 60 11.69 12.74 3.07
CA ILE A 60 11.02 14.03 2.90
C ILE A 60 9.57 13.80 2.43
N LEU A 61 8.63 14.64 2.87
CA LEU A 61 7.25 14.57 2.38
C LEU A 61 7.21 14.82 0.85
N PRO A 62 6.65 13.89 0.06
CA PRO A 62 6.52 14.09 -1.38
C PRO A 62 5.55 15.22 -1.70
N ILE A 63 5.92 16.12 -2.62
CA ILE A 63 5.11 17.28 -3.04
C ILE A 63 4.43 17.06 -4.39
N SER A 64 5.01 16.21 -5.23
CA SER A 64 4.42 15.90 -6.53
C SER A 64 3.21 14.99 -6.37
N PRO A 65 2.08 15.28 -7.06
CA PRO A 65 0.92 14.40 -7.02
C PRO A 65 1.28 12.95 -7.38
N ASN A 66 0.73 12.02 -6.61
CA ASN A 66 0.87 10.58 -6.84
C ASN A 66 2.30 10.03 -6.70
N SER A 67 3.21 10.75 -6.07
CA SER A 67 4.58 10.30 -5.81
C SER A 67 4.73 9.70 -4.42
N VAL A 68 5.77 8.90 -4.26
CA VAL A 68 6.16 8.26 -3.01
C VAL A 68 7.62 8.56 -2.74
N ASN A 69 7.95 8.98 -1.52
CA ASN A 69 9.31 8.97 -1.01
C ASN A 69 9.42 7.85 0.01
N GLY A 70 10.42 7.00 -0.12
CA GLY A 70 10.51 5.90 0.82
C GLY A 70 11.66 4.93 0.57
N ASN A 71 11.85 4.08 1.55
CA ASN A 71 12.81 3.00 1.57
C ASN A 71 12.10 1.67 1.90
N LYS A 72 12.86 0.64 2.31
CA LYS A 72 12.30 -0.67 2.68
C LYS A 72 11.53 -0.66 4.02
N VAL A 73 11.75 0.34 4.87
CA VAL A 73 11.18 0.44 6.22
C VAL A 73 10.00 1.38 6.23
N THR A 74 10.17 2.58 5.67
CA THR A 74 9.16 3.65 5.69
C THR A 74 8.90 4.16 4.27
N ARG A 75 7.63 4.27 3.93
CA ARG A 75 7.13 4.82 2.68
C ARG A 75 6.11 5.92 2.97
N ILE A 76 6.29 7.08 2.35
CA ILE A 76 5.40 8.23 2.48
C ILE A 76 4.75 8.47 1.12
N LEU A 77 3.45 8.25 1.04
CA LEU A 77 2.66 8.37 -0.17
C LEU A 77 1.95 9.72 -0.20
N TRP A 78 2.06 10.46 -1.29
CA TRP A 78 1.21 11.61 -1.54
C TRP A 78 -0.24 11.12 -1.78
N ASN A 79 -1.15 11.47 -0.89
CA ASN A 79 -2.54 11.00 -0.95
C ASN A 79 -3.49 12.06 -1.53
N ALA A 80 -3.29 13.32 -1.15
CA ALA A 80 -4.03 14.49 -1.62
C ALA A 80 -3.22 15.76 -1.34
N PRO A 81 -3.61 16.93 -1.84
CA PRO A 81 -2.97 18.18 -1.44
C PRO A 81 -2.88 18.30 0.08
N ASN A 82 -1.69 18.58 0.60
CA ASN A 82 -1.37 18.64 2.03
C ASN A 82 -1.72 17.39 2.85
N THR A 83 -1.83 16.23 2.20
CA THR A 83 -2.22 14.98 2.87
C THR A 83 -1.33 13.83 2.43
N TRP A 84 -0.74 13.13 3.39
CA TRP A 84 0.15 12.00 3.15
C TRP A 84 -0.29 10.77 3.94
N LEU A 85 0.04 9.60 3.42
CA LEU A 85 -0.03 8.34 4.13
C LEU A 85 1.39 7.86 4.41
N ILE A 86 1.70 7.60 5.66
CA ILE A 86 2.99 7.08 6.13
C ILE A 86 2.77 5.62 6.49
N ILE A 87 3.48 4.73 5.82
CA ILE A 87 3.44 3.28 6.04
C ILE A 87 4.83 2.86 6.50
N SER A 88 4.95 2.28 7.69
CA SER A 88 6.26 1.91 8.23
C SER A 88 6.21 0.63 9.05
N SER A 89 7.27 -0.17 8.95
CA SER A 89 7.56 -1.30 9.82
C SER A 89 8.36 -0.90 11.08
N ASP A 90 8.79 0.37 11.17
CA ASP A 90 9.46 0.90 12.35
C ASP A 90 8.46 1.04 13.51
N ARG A 91 8.81 0.46 14.66
CA ARG A 91 8.00 0.53 15.88
C ARG A 91 7.93 1.93 16.47
N ASP A 92 8.98 2.72 16.27
CA ASP A 92 9.13 4.08 16.81
C ASP A 92 8.63 5.16 15.85
N ILE A 93 8.03 4.79 14.72
CA ILE A 93 7.55 5.74 13.71
C ILE A 93 6.59 6.79 14.28
N SER A 94 5.75 6.42 15.25
CA SER A 94 4.83 7.36 15.91
C SER A 94 5.60 8.53 16.55
N LYS A 95 6.68 8.23 17.26
CA LYS A 95 7.53 9.24 17.88
C LYS A 95 8.23 10.09 16.83
N LYS A 96 8.80 9.47 15.80
CA LYS A 96 9.44 10.22 14.70
C LYS A 96 8.47 11.18 14.00
N ILE A 97 7.20 10.80 13.87
CA ILE A 97 6.17 11.69 13.31
C ILE A 97 5.91 12.86 14.27
N THR A 98 5.66 12.60 15.54
CA THR A 98 5.35 13.67 16.52
C THR A 98 6.54 14.61 16.78
N ASP A 99 7.76 14.13 16.72
CA ASP A 99 8.97 14.93 16.90
C ASP A 99 9.20 15.92 15.73
N ASN A 100 8.70 15.57 14.51
CA ASN A 100 8.91 16.38 13.30
C ASN A 100 7.66 17.14 12.83
N CYS A 101 6.48 16.79 13.33
CA CYS A 101 5.19 17.35 12.91
C CYS A 101 4.45 17.91 14.12
N SER A 102 4.49 19.24 14.30
CA SER A 102 3.78 19.92 15.39
C SER A 102 2.26 19.81 15.21
N GLU A 103 1.53 19.63 16.31
CA GLU A 103 0.05 19.65 16.33
C GLU A 103 -0.53 21.02 15.93
N ASN A 104 0.26 22.09 15.95
CA ASN A 104 -0.16 23.40 15.45
C ASN A 104 -0.19 23.47 13.92
N ASP A 105 0.55 22.61 13.26
CA ASP A 105 0.73 22.60 11.81
C ASP A 105 0.10 21.38 11.13
N PHE A 106 -0.04 20.27 11.86
CA PHE A 106 -0.47 18.99 11.32
C PHE A 106 -1.53 18.30 12.19
N ALA A 107 -2.51 17.69 11.53
CA ALA A 107 -3.34 16.65 12.12
C ALA A 107 -2.70 15.28 11.82
N ILE A 108 -2.49 14.47 12.87
CA ILE A 108 -1.90 13.13 12.80
C ILE A 108 -2.98 12.12 13.20
N THR A 109 -3.30 11.19 12.31
CA THR A 109 -4.29 10.15 12.57
C THR A 109 -3.67 8.76 12.43
N ASN A 110 -3.74 7.94 13.47
CA ASN A 110 -3.30 6.55 13.41
C ASN A 110 -4.36 5.69 12.72
N LEU A 111 -4.03 5.14 11.55
CA LEU A 111 -4.87 4.28 10.72
C LEU A 111 -4.42 2.81 10.71
N SER A 112 -3.47 2.41 11.56
CA SER A 112 -2.88 1.07 11.56
C SER A 112 -3.92 -0.06 11.66
N HIS A 113 -5.00 0.16 12.41
CA HIS A 113 -6.06 -0.84 12.58
C HIS A 113 -7.25 -0.66 11.61
N SER A 114 -7.22 0.33 10.74
CA SER A 114 -8.31 0.61 9.80
C SER A 114 -7.97 0.25 8.35
N LYS A 115 -6.78 -0.28 8.11
CA LYS A 115 -6.29 -0.66 6.79
C LYS A 115 -5.92 -2.14 6.73
N VAL A 116 -6.04 -2.70 5.53
CA VAL A 116 -5.41 -3.95 5.09
C VAL A 116 -4.48 -3.62 3.94
N ILE A 117 -3.31 -4.25 3.90
CA ILE A 117 -2.38 -4.12 2.77
C ILE A 117 -2.06 -5.50 2.23
N LEU A 118 -2.36 -5.71 0.95
CA LEU A 118 -1.93 -6.86 0.18
C LEU A 118 -0.70 -6.48 -0.63
N GLN A 119 0.33 -7.31 -0.61
CA GLN A 119 1.44 -7.21 -1.53
C GLN A 119 1.28 -8.24 -2.64
N ILE A 120 1.43 -7.79 -3.88
CA ILE A 120 1.41 -8.64 -5.06
C ILE A 120 2.74 -8.49 -5.78
N GLN A 121 3.35 -9.63 -6.12
CA GLN A 121 4.63 -9.70 -6.81
C GLN A 121 4.53 -10.56 -8.07
N GLY A 122 5.26 -10.20 -9.10
CA GLY A 122 5.36 -10.97 -10.35
C GLY A 122 4.98 -10.17 -11.60
N GLU A 123 5.41 -10.63 -12.75
CA GLU A 123 5.25 -9.94 -14.04
C GLU A 123 3.79 -9.58 -14.35
N GLN A 124 2.85 -10.44 -13.98
CA GLN A 124 1.42 -10.28 -14.26
C GLN A 124 0.64 -9.58 -13.12
N ALA A 125 1.34 -9.05 -12.10
CA ALA A 125 0.69 -8.38 -10.96
C ALA A 125 -0.15 -7.17 -11.41
N LEU A 126 0.33 -6.38 -12.38
CA LEU A 126 -0.43 -5.25 -12.92
C LEU A 126 -1.64 -5.69 -13.76
N ASP A 127 -1.57 -6.84 -14.41
CA ASP A 127 -2.68 -7.36 -15.19
C ASP A 127 -3.84 -7.80 -14.30
N VAL A 128 -3.55 -8.31 -13.11
CA VAL A 128 -4.59 -8.55 -12.07
C VAL A 128 -5.33 -7.25 -11.76
N ILE A 129 -4.61 -6.13 -11.60
CA ILE A 129 -5.24 -4.85 -11.26
C ILE A 129 -6.10 -4.31 -12.41
N LYS A 130 -5.67 -4.47 -13.66
CA LYS A 130 -6.42 -4.03 -14.84
C LYS A 130 -7.79 -4.71 -14.99
N LYS A 131 -7.98 -5.90 -14.40
CA LYS A 131 -9.27 -6.62 -14.46
C LYS A 131 -10.39 -5.94 -13.68
N GLY A 132 -10.05 -5.29 -12.58
CA GLY A 132 -11.06 -4.72 -11.68
C GLY A 132 -10.96 -3.20 -11.47
N SER A 133 -9.95 -2.54 -12.06
CA SER A 133 -9.70 -1.11 -11.87
C SER A 133 -9.58 -0.36 -13.21
N PRO A 134 -10.13 0.85 -13.30
CA PRO A 134 -9.99 1.70 -14.49
C PRO A 134 -8.62 2.39 -14.60
N LEU A 135 -7.66 2.09 -13.70
CA LEU A 135 -6.35 2.72 -13.70
C LEU A 135 -5.56 2.43 -14.98
N ASN A 136 -5.01 3.49 -15.59
CA ASN A 136 -3.98 3.32 -16.59
C ASN A 136 -2.62 3.10 -15.92
N LEU A 137 -2.12 1.87 -15.98
CA LEU A 137 -0.87 1.44 -15.35
C LEU A 137 0.30 1.32 -16.35
N ASN A 138 0.14 1.74 -17.61
CA ASN A 138 1.17 1.56 -18.65
C ASN A 138 2.48 2.28 -18.35
N ASN A 139 2.42 3.42 -17.65
CA ASN A 139 3.59 4.22 -17.26
C ASN A 139 3.79 4.24 -15.73
N PHE A 140 3.27 3.23 -15.02
CA PHE A 140 3.35 3.15 -13.59
C PHE A 140 4.73 2.64 -13.18
N LYS A 141 5.50 3.48 -12.49
CA LYS A 141 6.91 3.25 -12.15
C LYS A 141 7.12 3.15 -10.65
N LYS A 142 8.28 2.69 -10.27
CA LYS A 142 8.74 2.70 -8.88
C LYS A 142 8.53 4.07 -8.24
N ASN A 143 7.98 4.06 -7.04
CA ASN A 143 7.60 5.25 -6.28
C ASN A 143 6.44 6.07 -6.86
N ASP A 144 5.64 5.49 -7.73
CA ASP A 144 4.32 6.01 -8.08
C ASP A 144 3.25 5.41 -7.15
N CYS A 145 2.28 6.21 -6.76
CA CYS A 145 1.06 5.74 -6.09
C CYS A 145 -0.19 6.30 -6.78
N ARG A 146 -1.31 5.61 -6.64
CA ARG A 146 -2.62 6.04 -7.16
C ARG A 146 -3.72 5.56 -6.24
N THR A 147 -4.75 6.35 -6.12
CA THR A 147 -6.00 5.93 -5.47
C THR A 147 -7.08 5.75 -6.52
N SER A 148 -7.79 4.63 -6.46
CA SER A 148 -8.84 4.27 -7.40
C SER A 148 -9.84 3.31 -6.77
N VAL A 149 -10.64 2.65 -7.60
CA VAL A 149 -11.54 1.58 -7.19
C VAL A 149 -11.14 0.26 -7.84
N TYR A 150 -11.38 -0.84 -7.12
CA TYR A 150 -11.26 -2.21 -7.61
C TYR A 150 -12.57 -2.94 -7.31
N HIS A 151 -13.33 -3.30 -8.34
CA HIS A 151 -14.70 -3.83 -8.20
C HIS A 151 -15.57 -3.02 -7.22
N GLY A 152 -15.48 -1.68 -7.26
CA GLY A 152 -16.23 -0.77 -6.38
C GLY A 152 -15.59 -0.50 -5.00
N ILE A 153 -14.53 -1.20 -4.63
CA ILE A 153 -13.81 -0.98 -3.37
C ILE A 153 -12.68 0.04 -3.59
N THR A 154 -12.71 1.13 -2.84
CA THR A 154 -11.62 2.13 -2.89
C THR A 154 -10.32 1.53 -2.36
N PHE A 155 -9.25 1.67 -3.13
CA PHE A 155 -7.91 1.22 -2.76
C PHE A 155 -6.83 2.20 -3.22
N THR A 156 -5.69 2.13 -2.57
CA THR A 156 -4.46 2.83 -2.99
C THR A 156 -3.44 1.80 -3.43
N ILE A 157 -2.89 1.97 -4.64
CA ILE A 157 -1.77 1.18 -5.15
C ILE A 157 -0.47 1.97 -4.97
N ASP A 158 0.57 1.30 -4.51
CA ASP A 158 1.93 1.81 -4.35
C ASP A 158 2.91 0.89 -5.09
N MET A 159 3.62 1.42 -6.08
CA MET A 159 4.67 0.69 -6.80
C MET A 159 5.95 0.69 -5.99
N VAL A 160 6.24 -0.43 -5.37
CA VAL A 160 7.44 -0.61 -4.53
C VAL A 160 8.67 -0.87 -5.40
N GLU A 161 8.51 -1.69 -6.45
CA GLU A 161 9.58 -2.05 -7.37
C GLU A 161 9.00 -2.32 -8.77
N ASP A 162 9.64 -1.83 -9.82
CA ASP A 162 9.17 -1.94 -11.20
C ASP A 162 10.05 -2.84 -12.09
N THR A 163 11.26 -3.19 -11.66
CA THR A 163 12.14 -4.16 -12.36
C THR A 163 11.71 -5.60 -12.09
N GLN A 164 11.37 -5.91 -10.85
CA GLN A 164 10.63 -7.09 -10.44
C GLN A 164 9.35 -6.56 -9.81
N ILE A 165 8.25 -6.55 -10.55
CA ILE A 165 7.03 -5.87 -10.16
C ILE A 165 6.60 -6.30 -8.76
N ILE A 166 6.62 -5.35 -7.82
CA ILE A 166 6.13 -5.47 -6.45
C ILE A 166 5.22 -4.28 -6.19
N ILE A 167 3.96 -4.55 -5.92
CA ILE A 167 2.96 -3.53 -5.61
C ILE A 167 2.31 -3.81 -4.25
N ASN A 168 2.06 -2.75 -3.50
CA ASN A 168 1.22 -2.79 -2.32
C ASN A 168 -0.15 -2.22 -2.64
N LEU A 169 -1.20 -2.92 -2.23
CA LEU A 169 -2.59 -2.53 -2.40
C LEU A 169 -3.21 -2.32 -1.03
N MET A 170 -3.56 -1.09 -0.71
CA MET A 170 -4.12 -0.73 0.58
C MET A 170 -5.61 -0.42 0.44
N ALA A 171 -6.45 -1.11 1.22
CA ALA A 171 -7.89 -0.89 1.30
C ALA A 171 -8.34 -0.69 2.76
N SER A 172 -9.61 -0.33 2.94
CA SER A 172 -10.20 -0.26 4.28
C SER A 172 -10.37 -1.66 4.87
N ARG A 173 -10.05 -1.82 6.16
CA ARG A 173 -10.17 -3.09 6.88
C ARG A 173 -11.58 -3.70 6.80
N SER A 174 -12.62 -2.88 6.78
CA SER A 174 -14.01 -3.33 6.66
C SER A 174 -14.31 -4.04 5.34
N PHE A 175 -13.50 -3.82 4.30
CA PHE A 175 -13.60 -4.47 2.99
C PHE A 175 -12.53 -5.53 2.75
N SER A 176 -11.72 -5.88 3.77
CA SER A 176 -10.55 -6.75 3.60
C SER A 176 -10.88 -8.08 2.93
N GLU A 177 -11.92 -8.76 3.38
CA GLU A 177 -12.35 -10.04 2.84
C GLU A 177 -12.80 -9.92 1.38
N SER A 178 -13.72 -9.00 1.08
CA SER A 178 -14.20 -8.77 -0.29
C SER A 178 -13.08 -8.33 -1.22
N PHE A 179 -12.15 -7.48 -0.75
CA PHE A 179 -11.00 -7.03 -1.51
C PHE A 179 -10.03 -8.18 -1.81
N TYR A 180 -9.73 -9.00 -0.79
CA TYR A 180 -8.88 -10.18 -0.94
C TYR A 180 -9.47 -11.16 -1.96
N HIS A 181 -10.75 -11.49 -1.85
CA HIS A 181 -11.43 -12.38 -2.80
C HIS A 181 -11.42 -11.82 -4.22
N ALA A 182 -11.70 -10.54 -4.41
CA ALA A 182 -11.68 -9.93 -5.75
C ALA A 182 -10.28 -9.99 -6.39
N ILE A 183 -9.22 -9.72 -5.62
CA ILE A 183 -7.84 -9.80 -6.09
C ILE A 183 -7.44 -11.25 -6.40
N THR A 184 -7.72 -12.18 -5.50
CA THR A 184 -7.35 -13.59 -5.68
C THR A 184 -8.12 -14.26 -6.81
N ASP A 185 -9.41 -13.96 -6.98
CA ASP A 185 -10.22 -14.44 -8.11
C ASP A 185 -9.64 -13.95 -9.45
N SER A 186 -9.29 -12.68 -9.54
CA SER A 186 -8.64 -12.11 -10.73
C SER A 186 -7.27 -12.72 -11.01
N ALA A 187 -6.55 -13.21 -9.99
CA ALA A 187 -5.25 -13.84 -10.13
C ALA A 187 -5.30 -15.31 -10.56
N LEU A 188 -6.44 -15.99 -10.43
CA LEU A 188 -6.62 -17.42 -10.78
C LEU A 188 -6.20 -17.74 -12.22
N GLU A 189 -6.51 -16.87 -13.17
CA GLU A 189 -6.12 -17.04 -14.57
C GLU A 189 -4.62 -17.13 -14.76
N TYR A 190 -3.88 -16.34 -13.99
CA TYR A 190 -2.41 -16.29 -14.06
C TYR A 190 -1.72 -17.35 -13.22
N GLY A 191 -2.42 -17.94 -12.27
CA GLY A 191 -1.86 -18.80 -11.22
C GLY A 191 -1.07 -17.99 -10.19
N TYR A 192 -1.31 -18.25 -8.92
CA TYR A 192 -0.61 -17.55 -7.84
C TYR A 192 -0.25 -18.46 -6.67
N LYS A 193 0.76 -18.05 -5.94
CA LYS A 193 1.19 -18.61 -4.66
C LYS A 193 0.79 -17.64 -3.55
N LYS A 194 0.02 -18.11 -2.58
CA LYS A 194 -0.27 -17.38 -1.34
C LYS A 194 0.74 -17.80 -0.27
N ILE A 195 1.39 -16.81 0.34
CA ILE A 195 2.35 -16.99 1.45
C ILE A 195 1.96 -16.15 2.65
#